data_65a26ba4ed5caba8ee1d82458a8b5a63
#
_entry.id   65a26ba4ed5caba8ee1d82458a8b5a63
#
_cell.length_a   1.000
_cell.length_b   1.000
_cell.length_c   1.000
_cell.angle_alpha   90.00
_cell.angle_beta   90.00
_cell.angle_gamma   90.00
#
_symmetry.space_group_name_H-M   'P 1'
#
loop_
_entity.id
_entity.type
_entity.pdbx_description
1 polymer ?
#
loop_
_entity_poly.entity_id
_entity_poly.type
_entity_poly.pdbx_seq_one_letter_code
_entity_poly.pdbx_strand_id
1 'polypeptide(L)'
;MLTHTINLIFNFYYILLILRIFLTWIPNIDWNSQPYKGMSVLTDPFLNIFRNIIPPIGGVLDISPILAFILLQILQGVIVGQLFRLGL
;
A
#
# COMPACT_ATOMS: atom_id res chain seq x y z
N MET A 1 -1.83 15.42 -18.23
CA MET A 1 -1.15 14.17 -18.58
C MET A 1 -0.37 13.56 -17.41
N LEU A 2 0.49 14.33 -16.77
CA LEU A 2 1.25 13.80 -15.61
C LEU A 2 0.32 13.43 -14.45
N THR A 3 -0.66 14.25 -14.16
CA THR A 3 -1.66 13.96 -13.12
C THR A 3 -2.35 12.63 -13.36
N HIS A 4 -2.76 12.37 -14.59
CA HIS A 4 -3.44 11.12 -14.93
C HIS A 4 -2.51 9.93 -14.72
N THR A 5 -1.26 10.03 -15.16
CA THR A 5 -0.27 8.97 -14.98
C THR A 5 -0.03 8.67 -13.50
N ILE A 6 0.13 9.72 -12.69
CA ILE A 6 0.34 9.58 -11.24
C ILE A 6 -0.87 8.91 -10.59
N ASN A 7 -2.09 9.31 -10.97
CA ASN A 7 -3.31 8.67 -10.45
C ASN A 7 -3.37 7.18 -10.79
N LEU A 8 -2.97 6.79 -12.00
CA LEU A 8 -2.94 5.38 -12.38
C LEU A 8 -1.95 4.58 -11.53
N ILE A 9 -0.79 5.16 -11.24
CA ILE A 9 0.21 4.51 -10.40
C ILE A 9 -0.33 4.32 -8.98
N PHE A 10 -0.95 5.34 -8.40
CA PHE A 10 -1.56 5.22 -7.08
C PHE A 10 -2.68 4.18 -7.06
N ASN A 11 -3.56 4.19 -8.07
CA ASN A 11 -4.66 3.24 -8.14
C ASN A 11 -4.15 1.79 -8.23
N PHE A 12 -3.11 1.56 -9.01
CA PHE A 12 -2.48 0.25 -9.10
C PHE A 12 -1.96 -0.20 -7.73
N TYR A 13 -1.29 0.70 -7.03
CA TYR A 13 -0.74 0.38 -5.72
C TYR A 13 -1.84 0.14 -4.68
N TYR A 14 -2.94 0.89 -4.75
CA TYR A 14 -4.11 0.64 -3.89
C TYR A 14 -4.66 -0.77 -4.08
N ILE A 15 -4.75 -1.21 -5.33
CA ILE A 15 -5.22 -2.57 -5.63
C ILE A 15 -4.28 -3.60 -4.99
N LEU A 16 -2.97 -3.40 -5.11
CA LEU A 16 -1.99 -4.28 -4.49
C LEU A 16 -2.16 -4.34 -2.97
N LEU A 17 -2.35 -3.18 -2.32
CA LEU A 17 -2.55 -3.13 -0.88
C LEU A 17 -3.84 -3.82 -0.44
N ILE A 18 -4.92 -3.62 -1.19
CA ILE A 18 -6.20 -4.27 -0.88
C ILE A 18 -6.06 -5.79 -0.99
N LEU A 19 -5.43 -6.27 -2.04
CA LEU A 19 -5.16 -7.70 -2.21
C LEU A 19 -4.27 -8.21 -1.08
N ARG A 20 -3.26 -7.43 -0.68
CA ARG A 20 -2.37 -7.79 0.42
C ARG A 20 -3.14 -7.95 1.73
N ILE A 21 -4.08 -7.04 2.02
CA ILE A 21 -4.90 -7.11 3.23
C ILE A 21 -5.69 -8.41 3.26
N PHE A 22 -6.38 -8.76 2.17
CA PHE A 22 -7.16 -9.98 2.09
C PHE A 22 -6.28 -11.22 2.21
N LEU A 23 -5.14 -11.24 1.52
CA LEU A 23 -4.22 -12.38 1.56
C LEU A 23 -3.59 -12.57 2.93
N THR A 24 -3.40 -11.49 3.68
CA THR A 24 -2.86 -11.58 5.05
C THR A 24 -3.79 -12.36 5.98
N TRP A 25 -5.10 -12.37 5.69
CA TRP A 25 -6.08 -13.08 6.50
C TRP A 25 -6.22 -14.56 6.14
N ILE A 26 -5.56 -15.02 5.08
CA ILE A 26 -5.58 -16.43 4.68
C ILE A 26 -4.35 -17.11 5.30
N PRO A 27 -4.54 -18.16 6.16
CA PRO A 27 -3.44 -18.69 6.96
C PRO A 27 -2.43 -19.55 6.19
N ASN A 28 -2.76 -20.07 5.02
CA ASN A 28 -1.94 -21.08 4.34
C ASN A 28 -1.25 -20.56 3.08
N ILE A 29 -1.05 -19.24 2.96
CA ILE A 29 -0.36 -18.68 1.80
C ILE A 29 1.15 -18.83 1.96
N ASP A 30 1.80 -19.40 0.94
CA ASP A 30 3.24 -19.43 0.85
C ASP A 30 3.74 -18.14 0.19
N TRP A 31 4.21 -17.21 1.03
CA TRP A 31 4.70 -15.91 0.56
C TRP A 31 6.01 -16.01 -0.23
N ASN A 32 6.66 -17.18 -0.24
CA ASN A 32 7.87 -17.38 -1.02
C ASN A 32 7.59 -17.83 -2.45
N SER A 33 6.34 -18.19 -2.77
CA SER A 33 5.95 -18.57 -4.12
C SER A 33 5.30 -17.41 -4.88
N GLN A 34 5.43 -17.43 -6.20
CA GLN A 34 4.76 -16.45 -7.04
C GLN A 34 3.28 -16.80 -7.19
N PRO A 35 2.37 -15.82 -7.32
CA PRO A 35 2.60 -14.36 -7.40
C PRO A 35 2.77 -13.67 -6.05
N TYR A 36 2.66 -14.38 -4.94
CA TYR A 36 2.66 -13.80 -3.60
C TYR A 36 4.00 -13.15 -3.25
N LYS A 37 5.09 -13.78 -3.68
CA LYS A 37 6.42 -13.22 -3.46
C LYS A 37 6.59 -11.87 -4.16
N GLY A 38 6.13 -11.74 -5.39
CA GLY A 38 6.18 -10.47 -6.12
C GLY A 38 5.41 -9.38 -5.42
N MET A 39 4.21 -9.71 -4.93
CA MET A 39 3.40 -8.77 -4.16
C MET A 39 4.11 -8.34 -2.87
N SER A 40 4.72 -9.28 -2.13
CA SER A 40 5.47 -8.97 -0.93
C SER A 40 6.63 -8.03 -1.22
N VAL A 41 7.39 -8.30 -2.27
CA VAL A 41 8.54 -7.46 -2.63
C VAL A 41 8.12 -6.02 -2.90
N LEU A 42 6.94 -5.82 -3.51
CA LEU A 42 6.42 -4.48 -3.80
C LEU A 42 5.79 -3.79 -2.59
N THR A 43 5.23 -4.54 -1.65
CA THR A 43 4.47 -3.95 -0.54
C THR A 43 5.21 -3.97 0.81
N ASP A 44 6.04 -4.97 1.08
CA ASP A 44 6.70 -5.11 2.37
C ASP A 44 7.58 -3.92 2.78
N PRO A 45 8.41 -3.33 1.89
CA PRO A 45 9.26 -2.21 2.31
C PRO A 45 8.43 -1.04 2.85
N PHE A 46 7.29 -0.77 2.23
CA PHE A 46 6.40 0.30 2.65
C PHE A 46 5.68 -0.07 3.96
N LEU A 47 5.15 -1.28 4.04
CA LEU A 47 4.43 -1.74 5.22
C LEU A 47 5.34 -1.87 6.44
N ASN A 48 6.60 -2.24 6.25
CA ASN A 48 7.55 -2.38 7.36
C ASN A 48 7.82 -1.06 8.07
N ILE A 49 7.72 0.06 7.39
CA ILE A 49 7.85 1.37 8.01
C ILE A 49 6.79 1.52 9.11
N PHE A 50 5.56 1.12 8.83
CA PHE A 50 4.46 1.22 9.80
C PHE A 50 4.56 0.15 10.88
N ARG A 51 5.01 -1.05 10.54
CA ARG A 51 5.17 -2.14 11.52
C ARG A 51 6.23 -1.82 12.57
N ASN A 52 7.25 -1.08 12.18
CA ASN A 52 8.30 -0.64 13.13
C ASN A 52 7.81 0.45 14.07
N ILE A 53 6.81 1.24 13.65
CA ILE A 53 6.26 2.33 14.45
C ILE A 53 5.11 1.84 15.31
N ILE A 54 4.25 0.99 14.76
CA ILE A 54 3.02 0.53 15.41
C ILE A 54 3.07 -1.00 15.54
N PRO A 55 3.20 -1.54 16.77
CA PRO A 55 3.17 -2.98 16.95
C PRO A 55 1.78 -3.55 16.63
N PRO A 56 1.68 -4.83 16.22
CA PRO A 56 0.39 -5.47 15.99
C PRO A 56 -0.49 -5.43 17.23
N ILE A 57 -1.76 -5.07 17.05
CA ILE A 57 -2.71 -5.01 18.16
C ILE A 57 -3.00 -6.42 18.63
N GLY A 58 -2.79 -6.67 19.93
CA GLY A 58 -3.01 -7.99 20.52
C GLY A 58 -2.07 -9.05 19.96
N GLY A 59 -1.03 -8.68 19.23
CA GLY A 59 -0.09 -9.62 18.60
C GLY A 59 -0.67 -10.41 17.44
N VAL A 60 -1.94 -10.19 17.10
CA VAL A 60 -2.67 -10.98 16.09
C VAL A 60 -3.08 -10.13 14.88
N LEU A 61 -3.55 -8.92 15.14
CA LEU A 61 -4.10 -8.05 14.10
C LEU A 61 -3.07 -7.04 13.63
N ASP A 62 -2.69 -7.12 12.36
CA ASP A 62 -1.79 -6.16 11.73
C ASP A 62 -2.62 -5.10 11.01
N ILE A 63 -2.60 -3.87 11.55
CA ILE A 63 -3.32 -2.73 10.96
C ILE A 63 -2.43 -1.89 10.06
N SER A 64 -1.16 -2.28 9.87
CA SER A 64 -0.22 -1.50 9.05
C SER A 64 -0.72 -1.28 7.62
N PRO A 65 -1.30 -2.27 6.91
CA PRO A 65 -1.82 -2.03 5.56
C PRO A 65 -2.91 -0.97 5.51
N ILE A 66 -3.77 -0.89 6.55
CA ILE A 66 -4.84 0.10 6.61
C ILE A 66 -4.26 1.49 6.77
N LEU A 67 -3.29 1.65 7.68
CA LEU A 67 -2.61 2.93 7.89
C LEU A 67 -1.83 3.36 6.66
N ALA A 68 -1.17 2.41 6.00
CA ALA A 68 -0.47 2.66 4.74
C ALA A 68 -1.42 3.18 3.67
N PHE A 69 -2.61 2.58 3.57
CA PHE A 69 -3.63 3.00 2.61
C PHE A 69 -4.06 4.44 2.87
N ILE A 70 -4.32 4.78 4.13
CA ILE A 70 -4.74 6.14 4.52
C ILE A 70 -3.63 7.15 4.20
N LEU A 71 -2.38 6.83 4.54
CA LEU A 71 -1.26 7.72 4.24
C LEU A 71 -1.10 7.94 2.74
N LEU A 72 -1.24 6.89 1.94
CA LEU A 72 -1.17 7.02 0.49
C LEU A 72 -2.25 7.93 -0.06
N GLN A 73 -3.47 7.89 0.50
CA GLN A 73 -4.53 8.79 0.09
C GLN A 73 -4.17 10.25 0.37
N ILE A 74 -3.57 10.52 1.52
CA ILE A 74 -3.11 11.87 1.86
C ILE A 74 -2.01 12.32 0.91
N LEU A 75 -1.01 11.46 0.66
CA LEU A 75 0.08 11.78 -0.26
C LEU A 75 -0.42 12.01 -1.67
N GLN A 76 -1.35 11.18 -2.14
CA GLN A 76 -1.94 11.36 -3.47
C GLN A 76 -2.62 12.72 -3.59
N GLY A 77 -3.41 13.09 -2.58
CA GLY A 77 -4.10 14.38 -2.56
C GLY A 77 -3.13 15.55 -2.63
N VAL A 78 -2.03 15.49 -1.87
CA VAL A 78 -1.02 16.55 -1.87
C VAL A 78 -0.31 16.62 -3.22
N ILE A 79 0.18 15.48 -3.72
CA ILE A 79 0.95 15.43 -4.97
C ILE A 79 0.09 15.86 -6.16
N VAL A 80 -1.10 15.26 -6.29
CA VAL A 80 -2.01 15.55 -7.39
C VAL A 80 -2.49 17.00 -7.34
N GLY A 81 -2.75 17.53 -6.13
CA GLY A 81 -3.12 18.92 -5.95
C GLY A 81 -2.05 19.88 -6.45
N GLN A 82 -0.78 19.62 -6.16
CA GLN A 82 0.33 20.44 -6.65
C GLN A 82 0.48 20.35 -8.17
N LEU A 83 0.37 19.15 -8.72
CA LEU A 83 0.45 18.96 -10.17
C LEU A 83 -0.68 19.70 -10.89
N PHE A 84 -1.87 19.66 -10.33
CA PHE A 84 -3.03 20.35 -10.89
C PHE A 84 -2.82 21.86 -10.91
N ARG A 85 -2.25 22.43 -9.84
CA ARG A 85 -1.93 23.86 -9.79
C ARG A 85 -0.92 24.26 -10.85
N LEU A 86 0.02 23.37 -11.18
CA LEU A 86 1.05 23.62 -12.19
C LEU A 86 0.57 23.34 -13.61
N GLY A 87 -0.67 22.87 -13.79
CA GLY A 87 -1.21 22.54 -15.10
C GLY A 87 -0.68 21.22 -15.66
N LEU A 88 -0.13 20.38 -14.82
CA LEU A 88 0.44 19.10 -15.23
C LEU A 88 -0.55 17.95 -15.04
#